data_fdb72c1f6b8893e153aad5694eae9cde
#
_entry.id   fdb72c1f6b8893e153aad5694eae9cde
#
_cell.length_a   1.000
_cell.length_b   1.000
_cell.length_c   1.000
_cell.angle_alpha   90.00
_cell.angle_beta   90.00
_cell.angle_gamma   90.00
#
_symmetry.space_group_name_H-M   'P 1'
#
loop_
_entity.id
_entity.type
_entity.pdbx_description
1 polymer ?
#
loop_
_entity_poly.entity_id
_entity_poly.type
_entity_poly.pdbx_seq_one_letter_code
_entity_poly.pdbx_strand_id
1 'polypeptide(L)'
;MNRIEKIRTILEQSFRPHQLEIIDESHLHVGHQGAKSGKGHFRVLISSELFRDTPQVKRHKMVFKALGELLNTDIHAISLDTKIPD
;
A
#
# COMPACT_ATOMS: atom_id res chain seq x y z
N MET A 1 2.62 -5.84 15.82
CA MET A 1 2.52 -4.82 14.76
C MET A 1 1.09 -4.68 14.27
N ASN A 2 0.61 -3.45 14.12
CA ASN A 2 -0.68 -3.24 13.48
C ASN A 2 -0.50 -3.26 11.95
N ARG A 3 -1.62 -3.16 11.22
CA ARG A 3 -1.59 -3.24 9.75
C ARG A 3 -0.78 -2.13 9.10
N ILE A 4 -0.91 -0.90 9.60
CA ILE A 4 -0.14 0.22 9.06
C ILE A 4 1.35 -0.02 9.22
N GLU A 5 1.77 -0.50 10.39
CA GLU A 5 3.18 -0.78 10.63
C GLU A 5 3.71 -1.91 9.75
N LYS A 6 2.91 -2.94 9.52
CA LYS A 6 3.29 -4.03 8.62
C LYS A 6 3.51 -3.54 7.20
N ILE A 7 2.58 -2.73 6.69
CA ILE A 7 2.67 -2.15 5.36
C ILE A 7 3.91 -1.26 5.27
N ARG A 8 4.09 -0.38 6.27
CA ARG A 8 5.22 0.54 6.31
C ARG A 8 6.55 -0.20 6.28
N THR A 9 6.70 -1.22 7.13
CA THR A 9 7.96 -1.97 7.20
C THR A 9 8.31 -2.59 5.85
N ILE A 10 7.34 -3.22 5.21
CA ILE A 10 7.56 -3.86 3.92
C ILE A 10 7.95 -2.83 2.85
N LEU A 11 7.21 -1.72 2.78
CA LEU A 11 7.46 -0.72 1.73
C LEU A 11 8.76 0.03 1.96
N GLU A 12 9.13 0.30 3.22
CA GLU A 12 10.41 0.93 3.52
C GLU A 12 11.58 0.03 3.13
N GLN A 13 11.49 -1.25 3.43
CA GLN A 13 12.54 -2.20 3.08
C GLN A 13 12.65 -2.43 1.58
N SER A 14 11.53 -2.50 0.89
CA SER A 14 11.50 -2.84 -0.52
C SER A 14 11.83 -1.66 -1.43
N PHE A 15 11.45 -0.44 -1.05
CA PHE A 15 11.54 0.73 -1.94
C PHE A 15 12.42 1.86 -1.43
N ARG A 16 12.78 1.85 -0.15
CA ARG A 16 13.55 2.93 0.48
C ARG A 16 13.00 4.30 0.08
N PRO A 17 11.70 4.55 0.34
CA PRO A 17 11.03 5.72 -0.21
C PRO A 17 11.52 7.03 0.38
N HIS A 18 11.49 8.08 -0.45
CA HIS A 18 11.72 9.44 -0.01
C HIS A 18 10.52 9.97 0.75
N GLN A 19 9.33 9.48 0.39
CA GLN A 19 8.09 9.85 1.05
C GLN A 19 7.20 8.62 1.11
N LEU A 20 6.56 8.41 2.26
CA LEU A 20 5.63 7.31 2.44
C LEU A 20 4.52 7.73 3.39
N GLU A 21 3.30 7.75 2.90
CA GLU A 21 2.11 8.03 3.70
C GLU A 21 1.16 6.85 3.58
N ILE A 22 0.66 6.39 4.71
CA ILE A 22 -0.29 5.28 4.76
C ILE A 22 -1.49 5.75 5.56
N ILE A 23 -2.66 5.75 4.94
CA ILE A 23 -3.89 6.21 5.56
C ILE A 23 -4.83 5.02 5.66
N ASP A 24 -5.30 4.74 6.86
CA ASP A 24 -6.31 3.70 7.08
C ASP A 24 -7.68 4.31 6.81
N GLU A 25 -8.33 3.84 5.75
CA GLU A 25 -9.66 4.29 5.34
C GLU A 25 -10.74 3.26 5.63
N SER A 26 -10.44 2.30 6.49
CA SER A 26 -11.39 1.21 6.80
C SER A 26 -12.74 1.73 7.30
N HIS A 27 -12.73 2.82 8.05
CA HIS A 27 -13.95 3.42 8.60
C HIS A 27 -14.88 3.97 7.51
N LEU A 28 -14.36 4.29 6.32
CA LEU A 28 -15.16 4.79 5.22
C LEU A 28 -15.96 3.68 4.53
N HIS A 29 -15.67 2.43 4.87
CA HIS A 29 -16.26 1.24 4.25
C HIS A 29 -17.09 0.42 5.22
N VAL A 30 -17.40 0.97 6.38
CA VAL A 30 -18.23 0.28 7.39
C VAL A 30 -19.58 -0.09 6.77
N GLY A 31 -19.94 -1.36 6.92
CA GLY A 31 -21.18 -1.90 6.34
C GLY A 31 -21.00 -2.53 4.97
N HIS A 32 -19.86 -2.33 4.32
CA HIS A 32 -19.56 -2.99 3.05
C HIS A 32 -19.08 -4.43 3.29
N GLN A 33 -19.21 -5.25 2.27
CA GLN A 33 -18.81 -6.65 2.36
C GLN A 33 -17.36 -6.81 2.82
N GLY A 34 -16.47 -5.99 2.31
CA GLY A 34 -15.05 -6.04 2.66
C GLY A 34 -14.79 -5.76 4.13
N ALA A 35 -15.58 -4.88 4.74
CA ALA A 35 -15.44 -4.56 6.17
C ALA A 35 -15.76 -5.76 7.05
N LYS A 36 -16.65 -6.63 6.60
CA LYS A 36 -17.05 -7.82 7.36
C LYS A 36 -15.97 -8.89 7.41
N SER A 37 -15.00 -8.85 6.51
CA SER A 37 -13.91 -9.83 6.46
C SER A 37 -12.84 -9.58 7.53
N GLY A 38 -12.89 -8.44 8.21
CA GLY A 38 -11.88 -8.05 9.19
C GLY A 38 -10.61 -7.48 8.57
N LYS A 39 -10.58 -7.35 7.25
CA LYS A 39 -9.44 -6.76 6.54
C LYS A 39 -9.65 -5.26 6.38
N GLY A 40 -8.56 -4.53 6.18
CA GLY A 40 -8.61 -3.08 6.09
C GLY A 40 -8.61 -2.53 4.66
N HIS A 41 -8.94 -1.26 4.57
CA HIS A 41 -8.88 -0.47 3.34
C HIS A 41 -7.86 0.64 3.55
N PHE A 42 -6.89 0.75 2.65
CA PHE A 42 -5.78 1.68 2.84
C PHE A 42 -5.52 2.53 1.62
N ARG A 43 -5.01 3.73 1.85
CA ARG A 43 -4.48 4.60 0.80
C ARG A 43 -3.00 4.78 1.08
N VAL A 44 -2.17 4.57 0.06
CA VAL A 44 -0.71 4.69 0.19
C VAL A 44 -0.17 5.66 -0.85
N LEU A 45 0.57 6.66 -0.37
CA LEU A 45 1.37 7.52 -1.23
C LEU A 45 2.82 7.14 -1.01
N ILE A 46 3.51 6.80 -2.09
CA ILE A 46 4.91 6.37 -2.01
C ILE A 46 5.72 6.99 -3.13
N SER A 47 6.85 7.61 -2.76
CA SER A 47 7.79 8.21 -3.70
C SER A 47 9.12 7.48 -3.59
N SER A 48 9.59 6.90 -4.70
CA SER A 48 10.80 6.09 -4.70
C SER A 48 11.56 6.22 -6.02
N GLU A 49 12.89 6.26 -5.92
CA GLU A 49 13.74 6.23 -7.11
C GLU A 49 13.55 4.97 -7.95
N LEU A 50 13.11 3.87 -7.33
CA LEU A 50 12.88 2.63 -8.05
C LEU A 50 11.75 2.73 -9.07
N PHE A 51 10.92 3.78 -8.98
CA PHE A 51 9.84 4.02 -9.93
C PHE A 51 10.28 4.83 -11.15
N ARG A 52 11.52 5.35 -11.15
CA ARG A 52 11.99 6.15 -12.27
C ARG A 52 12.03 5.31 -13.54
N ASP A 53 11.56 5.90 -14.64
CA ASP A 53 11.45 5.25 -15.95
C ASP A 53 10.56 4.00 -15.95
N THR A 54 9.62 3.93 -14.98
CA THR A 54 8.72 2.80 -14.81
C THR A 54 7.28 3.27 -14.97
N PRO A 55 6.51 2.67 -15.90
CA PRO A 55 5.09 3.05 -16.09
C PRO A 55 4.25 2.77 -14.84
N GLN A 56 3.17 3.52 -14.68
CA GLN A 56 2.28 3.41 -13.52
C GLN A 56 1.82 1.98 -13.25
N VAL A 57 1.38 1.27 -14.29
CA VAL A 57 0.91 -0.11 -14.12
C VAL A 57 1.99 -0.99 -13.50
N LYS A 58 3.21 -0.81 -13.96
CA LYS A 58 4.33 -1.60 -13.47
C LYS A 58 4.69 -1.24 -12.04
N ARG A 59 4.62 0.06 -11.68
CA ARG A 59 4.84 0.51 -10.30
C ARG A 59 3.85 -0.16 -9.35
N HIS A 60 2.57 -0.20 -9.74
CA HIS A 60 1.53 -0.83 -8.92
C HIS A 60 1.81 -2.31 -8.74
N LYS A 61 2.23 -3.00 -9.81
CA LYS A 61 2.59 -4.42 -9.70
C LYS A 61 3.77 -4.64 -8.75
N MET A 62 4.75 -3.75 -8.77
CA MET A 62 5.90 -3.83 -7.86
C MET A 62 5.44 -3.72 -6.40
N VAL A 63 4.54 -2.79 -6.12
CA VAL A 63 4.03 -2.61 -4.76
C VAL A 63 3.20 -3.82 -4.33
N PHE A 64 2.30 -4.30 -5.18
CA PHE A 64 1.50 -5.48 -4.87
C PHE A 64 2.37 -6.70 -4.61
N LYS A 65 3.41 -6.88 -5.41
CA LYS A 65 4.34 -8.00 -5.21
C LYS A 65 5.05 -7.89 -3.88
N ALA A 66 5.48 -6.69 -3.51
CA ALA A 66 6.16 -6.47 -2.23
C ALA A 66 5.24 -6.76 -1.04
N LEU A 67 3.97 -6.34 -1.12
CA LEU A 67 2.99 -6.56 -0.07
C LEU A 67 2.61 -8.03 0.09
N GLY A 68 2.63 -8.79 -1.01
CA GLY A 68 2.49 -10.26 -0.98
C GLY A 68 1.33 -10.76 -0.14
N GLU A 69 1.63 -11.53 0.89
CA GLU A 69 0.64 -12.16 1.74
C GLU A 69 -0.31 -11.20 2.44
N LEU A 70 0.10 -9.97 2.69
CA LEU A 70 -0.79 -9.00 3.33
C LEU A 70 -2.04 -8.72 2.51
N LEU A 71 -1.96 -8.89 1.19
CA LEU A 71 -3.13 -8.73 0.32
C LEU A 71 -4.17 -9.81 0.57
N ASN A 72 -3.77 -10.94 1.14
CA ASN A 72 -4.68 -12.03 1.47
C ASN A 72 -5.17 -11.98 2.92
N THR A 73 -4.37 -11.44 3.82
CA THR A 73 -4.63 -11.54 5.26
C THR A 73 -5.10 -10.25 5.90
N ASP A 74 -4.53 -9.10 5.51
CA ASP A 74 -4.71 -7.83 6.20
C ASP A 74 -5.37 -6.76 5.37
N ILE A 75 -5.25 -6.82 4.04
CA ILE A 75 -5.70 -5.77 3.13
C ILE A 75 -6.83 -6.28 2.25
N HIS A 76 -8.01 -5.64 2.34
CA HIS A 76 -9.12 -5.93 1.43
C HIS A 76 -8.99 -5.09 0.16
N ALA A 77 -8.67 -3.80 0.33
CA ALA A 77 -8.48 -2.90 -0.80
C ALA A 77 -7.37 -1.89 -0.47
N ILE A 78 -6.65 -1.50 -1.50
CA ILE A 78 -5.59 -0.51 -1.36
C ILE A 78 -5.57 0.40 -2.59
N SER A 79 -5.50 1.71 -2.33
CA SER A 79 -5.31 2.73 -3.36
C SER A 79 -3.86 3.17 -3.33
N LEU A 80 -3.23 3.22 -4.49
CA LEU A 80 -1.81 3.58 -4.59
C LEU A 80 -1.63 4.87 -5.36
N ASP A 81 -0.78 5.74 -4.84
CA ASP A 81 -0.27 6.91 -5.52
C ASP A 81 1.25 6.77 -5.53
N THR A 82 1.81 6.37 -6.68
CA THR A 82 3.23 6.10 -6.82
C THR A 82 3.91 7.25 -7.55
N LYS A 83 4.97 7.79 -6.97
CA LYS A 83 5.66 8.97 -7.49
C LYS A 83 7.15 8.75 -7.59
N ILE A 84 7.78 9.59 -8.41
CA ILE A 84 9.22 9.66 -8.53
C ILE A 84 9.67 10.87 -7.70
N PRO A 85 10.73 10.74 -6.89
CA PRO A 85 11.25 11.88 -6.12
C PRO A 85 11.74 13.01 -7.02
N ASP A 86 11.56 14.23 -6.58
CA ASP A 86 12.06 15.42 -7.28
C ASP A 86 13.59 15.47 -7.29
#